data_b58e12c483b1e994acdf95111b0cadb4
#
_entry.id   b58e12c483b1e994acdf95111b0cadb4
#
_cell.length_a   1.000
_cell.length_b   1.000
_cell.length_c   1.000
_cell.angle_alpha   90.00
_cell.angle_beta   90.00
_cell.angle_gamma   90.00
#
_symmetry.space_group_name_H-M   'P 1'
#
loop_
_entity.id
_entity.type
_entity.pdbx_description
1 polymer ?
#
loop_
_entity_poly.entity_id
_entity_poly.type
_entity_poly.pdbx_seq_one_letter_code
_entity_poly.pdbx_strand_id
1 'polypeptide(L)'
;GDVYKRQFHDCGMHYVDIARWYAQSEFKTWNAQAVRMWNYKDPWWLQCHGTFENGVVFDITQGHVYGQLAQTQTHNSYVDIIGTKGIARMTHDFKTAIVELHGVTQTHRLIQPYGGKNIDTLCKLFAESIETGRRSEALPEFRDAALASEYAWRFLRDAREHDLPAIGELETLRQIRERRRTMKDGYGLLRKHA
;
A
#
# COMPACT_ATOMS: atom_id res chain seq x y z
N GLY A 1 -17.14 -10.20 -1.19
CA GLY A 1 -16.70 -9.76 0.11
C GLY A 1 -16.33 -8.29 0.10
N ASP A 2 -16.51 -7.67 1.21
CA ASP A 2 -16.43 -6.24 1.43
C ASP A 2 -14.97 -5.73 1.55
N VAL A 3 -14.12 -6.02 0.59
CA VAL A 3 -12.72 -5.54 0.52
C VAL A 3 -12.64 -4.01 0.70
N TYR A 4 -13.68 -3.29 0.32
CA TYR A 4 -13.75 -1.83 0.43
C TYR A 4 -14.05 -1.30 1.83
N LYS A 5 -14.39 -2.15 2.78
CA LYS A 5 -14.80 -1.70 4.12
C LYS A 5 -13.66 -1.56 5.13
N ARG A 6 -12.50 -2.18 4.86
CA ARG A 6 -11.36 -2.20 5.79
C ARG A 6 -10.04 -2.02 5.05
N GLN A 7 -10.03 -1.11 4.11
CA GLN A 7 -8.98 -0.99 3.13
C GLN A 7 -7.59 -0.80 3.73
N PHE A 8 -7.46 0.04 4.75
CA PHE A 8 -6.14 0.25 5.36
C PHE A 8 -5.63 -1.01 6.06
N HIS A 9 -6.49 -1.75 6.72
CA HIS A 9 -6.08 -3.02 7.31
C HIS A 9 -5.80 -4.09 6.26
N ASP A 10 -6.55 -4.10 5.16
CA ASP A 10 -6.43 -5.13 4.12
C ASP A 10 -5.20 -4.89 3.20
N CYS A 11 -5.02 -3.67 2.73
CA CYS A 11 -3.95 -3.29 1.80
C CYS A 11 -2.86 -2.44 2.47
N GLY A 12 -3.22 -1.56 3.40
CA GLY A 12 -2.30 -0.65 4.07
C GLY A 12 -1.28 -1.38 4.94
N MET A 13 -1.62 -2.56 5.48
CA MET A 13 -0.70 -3.38 6.26
C MET A 13 0.59 -3.73 5.49
N HIS A 14 0.56 -3.82 4.17
CA HIS A 14 1.76 -4.05 3.37
C HIS A 14 2.74 -2.88 3.44
N TYR A 15 2.22 -1.64 3.48
CA TYR A 15 3.06 -0.45 3.63
C TYR A 15 3.58 -0.28 5.05
N VAL A 16 2.80 -0.71 6.04
CA VAL A 16 3.24 -0.79 7.45
C VAL A 16 4.39 -1.77 7.59
N ASP A 17 4.27 -2.95 6.99
CA ASP A 17 5.30 -3.98 7.03
C ASP A 17 6.60 -3.54 6.34
N ILE A 18 6.49 -3.01 5.13
CA ILE A 18 7.67 -2.55 4.38
C ILE A 18 8.36 -1.36 5.05
N ALA A 19 7.61 -0.47 5.72
CA ALA A 19 8.18 0.63 6.48
C ALA A 19 9.00 0.14 7.68
N ARG A 20 8.49 -0.85 8.43
CA ARG A 20 9.23 -1.51 9.51
C ARG A 20 10.50 -2.18 8.98
N TRP A 21 10.38 -2.86 7.86
CA TRP A 21 11.50 -3.54 7.23
C TRP A 21 12.61 -2.56 6.79
N TYR A 22 12.26 -1.43 6.17
CA TYR A 22 13.23 -0.41 5.80
C TYR A 22 13.84 0.30 7.01
N ALA A 23 13.03 0.63 8.00
CA ALA A 23 13.49 1.29 9.22
C ALA A 23 14.31 0.36 10.13
N GLN A 24 14.18 -0.96 9.99
CA GLN A 24 14.75 -1.97 10.90
C GLN A 24 14.42 -1.65 12.37
N SER A 25 13.18 -1.20 12.63
CA SER A 25 12.76 -0.70 13.93
C SER A 25 11.24 -0.76 14.08
N GLU A 26 10.74 -0.75 15.29
CA GLU A 26 9.32 -0.72 15.59
C GLU A 26 8.81 0.72 15.74
N PHE A 27 7.50 0.91 15.50
CA PHE A 27 6.85 2.21 15.64
C PHE A 27 6.80 2.64 17.11
N LYS A 28 7.22 3.88 17.37
CA LYS A 28 7.25 4.48 18.71
C LYS A 28 6.08 5.42 18.95
N THR A 29 5.91 6.38 18.04
CA THR A 29 4.83 7.37 18.09
C THR A 29 4.12 7.44 16.77
N TRP A 30 2.83 7.76 16.77
CA TRP A 30 2.07 8.01 15.55
C TRP A 30 0.90 8.95 15.81
N ASN A 31 0.43 9.52 14.72
CA ASN A 31 -0.83 10.22 14.62
C ASN A 31 -1.47 9.83 13.27
N ALA A 32 -2.67 9.35 13.29
CA ALA A 32 -3.36 8.91 12.09
C ALA A 32 -4.58 9.79 11.81
N GLN A 33 -4.75 10.17 10.55
CA GLN A 33 -5.90 10.90 10.05
C GLN A 33 -6.52 10.13 8.89
N ALA A 34 -7.83 10.24 8.74
CA ALA A 34 -8.52 9.50 7.71
C ALA A 34 -9.77 10.20 7.21
N VAL A 35 -10.24 9.79 6.05
CA VAL A 35 -11.47 10.27 5.44
C VAL A 35 -12.37 9.08 5.14
N ARG A 36 -13.63 9.16 5.56
CA ARG A 36 -14.67 8.20 5.16
C ARG A 36 -15.28 8.61 3.84
N MET A 37 -15.71 7.62 3.09
CA MET A 37 -16.60 7.86 1.97
C MET A 37 -18.01 7.40 2.34
N TRP A 38 -18.98 8.24 2.04
CA TRP A 38 -20.39 7.97 2.24
C TRP A 38 -20.70 7.54 3.68
N ASN A 39 -21.41 6.43 3.85
CA ASN A 39 -21.78 5.88 5.16
C ASN A 39 -20.89 4.70 5.59
N TYR A 40 -19.76 4.48 4.97
CA TYR A 40 -18.84 3.44 5.43
C TYR A 40 -18.26 3.79 6.79
N LYS A 41 -18.16 2.78 7.66
CA LYS A 41 -17.57 2.95 8.99
C LYS A 41 -16.06 3.14 8.91
N ASP A 42 -15.43 2.41 8.00
CA ASP A 42 -13.99 2.40 7.85
C ASP A 42 -13.56 3.42 6.80
N PRO A 43 -12.45 4.11 7.03
CA PRO A 43 -11.96 5.11 6.10
C PRO A 43 -11.48 4.47 4.79
N TRP A 44 -11.65 5.21 3.72
CA TRP A 44 -11.14 4.87 2.40
C TRP A 44 -9.78 5.49 2.11
N TRP A 45 -9.42 6.47 2.87
CA TRP A 45 -8.13 7.09 2.84
C TRP A 45 -7.66 7.28 4.28
N LEU A 46 -6.43 6.89 4.53
CA LEU A 46 -5.77 7.06 5.81
C LEU A 46 -4.32 7.47 5.59
N GLN A 47 -3.89 8.45 6.34
CA GLN A 47 -2.50 8.85 6.49
C GLN A 47 -2.09 8.64 7.94
N CYS A 48 -0.92 8.09 8.13
CA CYS A 48 -0.30 7.94 9.45
C CYS A 48 1.14 8.38 9.39
N HIS A 49 1.55 9.24 10.29
CA HIS A 49 2.93 9.70 10.40
C HIS A 49 3.41 9.60 11.85
N GLY A 50 4.71 9.57 12.05
CA GLY A 50 5.29 9.47 13.37
C GLY A 50 6.76 9.10 13.36
N THR A 51 7.20 8.43 14.42
CA THR A 51 8.60 8.04 14.60
C THR A 51 8.74 6.56 14.94
N PHE A 52 9.82 5.95 14.49
CA PHE A 52 10.30 4.66 14.96
C PHE A 52 11.14 4.80 16.24
N GLU A 53 11.37 3.70 16.95
CA GLU A 53 12.17 3.68 18.17
C GLU A 53 13.60 4.18 17.94
N ASN A 54 14.17 3.93 16.78
CA ASN A 54 15.49 4.41 16.36
C ASN A 54 15.53 5.88 15.89
N GLY A 55 14.40 6.60 15.96
CA GLY A 55 14.28 8.01 15.61
C GLY A 55 14.01 8.30 14.12
N VAL A 56 13.91 7.29 13.27
CA VAL A 56 13.48 7.49 11.88
C VAL A 56 12.04 8.00 11.86
N VAL A 57 11.78 9.01 11.04
CA VAL A 57 10.43 9.56 10.82
C VAL A 57 9.76 8.83 9.66
N PHE A 58 8.47 8.58 9.76
CA PHE A 58 7.69 7.94 8.70
C PHE A 58 6.43 8.73 8.35
N ASP A 59 5.99 8.54 7.12
CA ASP A 59 4.65 8.88 6.62
C ASP A 59 4.15 7.72 5.77
N ILE A 60 2.99 7.19 6.11
CA ILE A 60 2.33 6.11 5.37
C ILE A 60 0.95 6.60 4.96
N THR A 61 0.71 6.69 3.67
CA THR A 61 -0.58 7.07 3.11
C THR A 61 -1.14 5.96 2.23
N GLN A 62 -2.38 5.61 2.47
CA GLN A 62 -3.10 4.60 1.70
C GLN A 62 -4.50 5.10 1.37
N GLY A 63 -4.89 5.01 0.11
CA GLY A 63 -6.24 5.33 -0.32
C GLY A 63 -6.53 4.88 -1.74
N HIS A 64 -7.79 4.51 -2.00
CA HIS A 64 -8.26 4.14 -3.34
C HIS A 64 -9.24 5.14 -3.94
N VAL A 65 -9.58 6.19 -3.20
CA VAL A 65 -10.65 7.12 -3.56
C VAL A 65 -10.47 7.69 -4.96
N TYR A 66 -9.32 8.29 -5.19
CA TYR A 66 -9.03 8.99 -6.44
C TYR A 66 -8.86 8.04 -7.63
N GLY A 67 -8.25 6.88 -7.44
CA GLY A 67 -8.05 5.90 -8.52
C GLY A 67 -9.34 5.21 -8.94
N GLN A 68 -10.24 4.96 -7.98
CA GLN A 68 -11.51 4.27 -8.22
C GLN A 68 -12.55 5.15 -8.90
N LEU A 69 -12.52 6.46 -8.66
CA LEU A 69 -13.50 7.42 -9.18
C LEU A 69 -13.06 8.10 -10.47
N ALA A 70 -11.81 7.95 -10.86
CA ALA A 70 -11.30 8.52 -12.10
C ALA A 70 -11.99 7.89 -13.32
N GLN A 71 -12.17 8.69 -14.37
CA GLN A 71 -12.70 8.20 -15.65
C GLN A 71 -11.84 7.04 -16.18
N THR A 72 -10.53 7.17 -16.08
CA THR A 72 -9.58 6.06 -16.31
C THR A 72 -8.99 5.69 -14.98
N GLN A 73 -9.18 4.43 -14.56
CA GLN A 73 -8.58 3.96 -13.32
C GLN A 73 -7.06 4.06 -13.39
N THR A 74 -6.49 4.62 -12.37
CA THR A 74 -5.04 4.72 -12.22
C THR A 74 -4.61 4.15 -10.87
N HIS A 75 -3.44 3.56 -10.87
CA HIS A 75 -2.78 3.09 -9.67
C HIS A 75 -1.39 3.72 -9.65
N ASN A 76 -0.99 4.20 -8.51
CA ASN A 76 0.36 4.64 -8.27
C ASN A 76 0.76 4.23 -6.85
N SER A 77 1.90 3.60 -6.76
CA SER A 77 2.53 3.30 -5.48
C SER A 77 3.94 3.84 -5.49
N TYR A 78 4.37 4.44 -4.40
CA TYR A 78 5.73 4.94 -4.28
C TYR A 78 6.25 4.74 -2.86
N VAL A 79 7.56 4.63 -2.78
CA VAL A 79 8.32 4.62 -1.53
C VAL A 79 9.51 5.55 -1.71
N ASP A 80 9.66 6.50 -0.80
CA ASP A 80 10.83 7.36 -0.70
C ASP A 80 11.56 7.06 0.60
N ILE A 81 12.86 6.77 0.50
CA ILE A 81 13.75 6.65 1.64
C ILE A 81 14.74 7.80 1.57
N ILE A 82 14.61 8.73 2.51
CA ILE A 82 15.43 9.94 2.58
C ILE A 82 16.45 9.77 3.69
N GLY A 83 17.71 9.73 3.33
CA GLY A 83 18.81 9.59 4.25
C GLY A 83 19.83 10.73 4.14
N THR A 84 20.80 10.74 5.03
CA THR A 84 21.87 11.77 5.04
C THR A 84 22.83 11.70 3.84
N LYS A 85 22.82 10.58 3.11
CA LYS A 85 23.70 10.36 1.94
C LYS A 85 22.95 10.37 0.61
N GLY A 86 21.65 10.65 0.61
CA GLY A 86 20.85 10.69 -0.62
C GLY A 86 19.42 10.22 -0.44
N ILE A 87 18.75 10.02 -1.54
CA ILE A 87 17.35 9.57 -1.63
C ILE A 87 17.30 8.32 -2.49
N ALA A 88 16.62 7.29 -2.01
CA ALA A 88 16.19 6.16 -2.82
C ALA A 88 14.68 6.25 -3.02
N ARG A 89 14.25 6.16 -4.27
CA ARG A 89 12.84 6.25 -4.67
C ARG A 89 12.44 5.06 -5.49
N MET A 90 11.27 4.49 -5.22
CA MET A 90 10.63 3.51 -6.07
C MET A 90 9.20 3.94 -6.36
N THR A 91 8.82 3.89 -7.64
CA THR A 91 7.43 4.10 -8.06
C THR A 91 6.98 2.98 -8.98
N HIS A 92 5.70 2.63 -8.93
CA HIS A 92 5.12 1.71 -9.91
C HIS A 92 3.62 1.95 -10.10
N ASP A 93 3.14 1.62 -11.29
CA ASP A 93 1.73 1.66 -11.69
C ASP A 93 1.14 0.25 -11.94
N PHE A 94 1.78 -0.80 -11.44
CA PHE A 94 1.52 -2.22 -11.71
C PHE A 94 1.79 -2.69 -13.15
N LYS A 95 2.40 -1.85 -13.98
CA LYS A 95 2.91 -2.21 -15.31
C LYS A 95 4.40 -1.97 -15.39
N THR A 96 4.83 -0.83 -14.90
CA THR A 96 6.22 -0.39 -14.92
C THR A 96 6.66 -0.05 -13.50
N ALA A 97 7.85 -0.46 -13.14
CA ALA A 97 8.54 -0.04 -11.93
C ALA A 97 9.75 0.83 -12.28
N ILE A 98 9.89 1.93 -11.56
CA ILE A 98 11.03 2.85 -11.67
C ILE A 98 11.71 2.90 -10.31
N VAL A 99 13.00 2.62 -10.29
CA VAL A 99 13.83 2.73 -9.10
C VAL A 99 14.92 3.76 -9.36
N GLU A 100 15.04 4.72 -8.47
CA GLU A 100 16.00 5.82 -8.57
C GLU A 100 16.81 5.92 -7.27
N LEU A 101 18.10 6.09 -7.42
CA LEU A 101 19.01 6.41 -6.33
C LEU A 101 19.73 7.71 -6.68
N HIS A 102 19.54 8.73 -5.86
CA HIS A 102 20.21 10.02 -5.94
C HIS A 102 21.13 10.16 -4.73
N GLY A 103 22.31 9.62 -4.79
CA GLY A 103 23.32 9.67 -3.75
C GLY A 103 24.30 10.81 -3.92
N VAL A 104 25.03 11.13 -2.86
CA VAL A 104 26.08 12.17 -2.89
C VAL A 104 27.15 11.86 -3.95
N THR A 105 27.48 10.58 -4.15
CA THR A 105 28.56 10.14 -5.04
C THR A 105 28.11 9.51 -6.34
N GLN A 106 26.81 9.12 -6.43
CA GLN A 106 26.32 8.39 -7.59
C GLN A 106 24.81 8.57 -7.76
N THR A 107 24.37 8.48 -9.00
CA THR A 107 22.95 8.44 -9.36
C THR A 107 22.71 7.22 -10.24
N HIS A 108 21.68 6.46 -9.91
CA HIS A 108 21.23 5.33 -10.71
C HIS A 108 19.74 5.43 -10.98
N ARG A 109 19.33 4.99 -12.15
CA ARG A 109 17.93 4.88 -12.53
C ARG A 109 17.70 3.58 -13.29
N LEU A 110 16.73 2.81 -12.82
CA LEU A 110 16.30 1.58 -13.45
C LEU A 110 14.83 1.69 -13.81
N ILE A 111 14.47 1.34 -15.02
CA ILE A 111 13.10 1.21 -15.49
C ILE A 111 12.91 -0.22 -15.95
N GLN A 112 11.91 -0.90 -15.42
CA GLN A 112 11.67 -2.30 -15.77
C GLN A 112 10.16 -2.60 -15.71
N PRO A 113 9.69 -3.65 -16.40
CA PRO A 113 8.35 -4.16 -16.21
C PRO A 113 8.12 -4.51 -14.73
N TYR A 114 6.91 -4.24 -14.23
CA TYR A 114 6.55 -4.65 -12.87
C TYR A 114 6.52 -6.18 -12.77
N GLY A 115 7.40 -6.74 -11.94
CA GLY A 115 7.63 -8.17 -11.82
C GLY A 115 6.53 -8.97 -11.08
N GLY A 116 5.44 -8.30 -10.66
CA GLY A 116 4.37 -8.96 -9.92
C GLY A 116 4.72 -9.24 -8.46
N LYS A 117 4.02 -10.17 -7.86
CA LYS A 117 4.10 -10.47 -6.42
C LYS A 117 5.16 -11.52 -6.05
N ASN A 118 5.94 -12.02 -7.01
CA ASN A 118 6.97 -13.07 -6.80
C ASN A 118 6.48 -14.32 -6.05
N ILE A 119 5.22 -14.70 -6.26
CA ILE A 119 4.62 -15.85 -5.57
C ILE A 119 5.39 -17.16 -5.85
N ASP A 120 5.88 -17.32 -7.08
CA ASP A 120 6.66 -18.50 -7.45
C ASP A 120 7.95 -18.62 -6.63
N THR A 121 8.64 -17.50 -6.39
CA THR A 121 9.83 -17.46 -5.53
C THR A 121 9.47 -17.78 -4.09
N LEU A 122 8.37 -17.23 -3.58
CA LEU A 122 7.86 -17.53 -2.24
C LEU A 122 7.59 -19.04 -2.09
N CYS A 123 6.88 -19.65 -3.05
CA CYS A 123 6.57 -21.08 -3.02
C CYS A 123 7.83 -21.95 -3.08
N LYS A 124 8.83 -21.57 -3.89
CA LYS A 124 10.11 -22.29 -3.94
C LYS A 124 10.84 -22.25 -2.60
N LEU A 125 11.04 -21.07 -2.04
CA LEU A 125 11.71 -20.90 -0.75
C LEU A 125 10.99 -21.63 0.38
N PHE A 126 9.67 -21.66 0.32
CA PHE A 126 8.86 -22.42 1.29
C PHE A 126 9.05 -23.93 1.14
N ALA A 127 9.00 -24.46 -0.09
CA ALA A 127 9.24 -25.87 -0.35
C ALA A 127 10.65 -26.30 0.06
N GLU A 128 11.68 -25.55 -0.32
CA GLU A 128 13.07 -25.78 0.08
C GLU A 128 13.24 -25.79 1.61
N SER A 129 12.51 -24.90 2.30
CA SER A 129 12.53 -24.85 3.78
C SER A 129 11.95 -26.12 4.41
N ILE A 130 10.90 -26.68 3.80
CA ILE A 130 10.31 -27.96 4.24
C ILE A 130 11.28 -29.11 3.97
N GLU A 131 11.83 -29.20 2.77
CA GLU A 131 12.74 -30.28 2.36
C GLU A 131 14.02 -30.32 3.18
N THR A 132 14.57 -29.16 3.48
CA THR A 132 15.84 -29.04 4.24
C THR A 132 15.66 -28.99 5.75
N GLY A 133 14.43 -28.82 6.24
CA GLY A 133 14.14 -28.56 7.65
C GLY A 133 14.70 -27.23 8.16
N ARG A 134 15.12 -26.33 7.27
CA ARG A 134 15.69 -25.02 7.61
C ARG A 134 14.89 -23.91 6.94
N ARG A 135 14.35 -22.99 7.72
CA ARG A 135 13.66 -21.82 7.17
C ARG A 135 14.64 -20.94 6.38
N SER A 136 14.24 -20.53 5.20
CA SER A 136 14.97 -19.51 4.45
C SER A 136 14.88 -18.16 5.16
N GLU A 137 16.01 -17.44 5.28
CA GLU A 137 16.05 -16.10 5.87
C GLU A 137 15.28 -15.05 5.02
N ALA A 138 15.08 -15.35 3.73
CA ALA A 138 14.28 -14.50 2.84
C ALA A 138 12.77 -14.63 3.06
N LEU A 139 12.32 -15.61 3.85
CA LEU A 139 10.90 -15.75 4.21
C LEU A 139 10.59 -14.94 5.46
N PRO A 140 9.54 -14.09 5.44
CA PRO A 140 9.09 -13.39 6.63
C PRO A 140 8.60 -14.38 7.69
N GLU A 141 8.68 -14.00 8.94
CA GLU A 141 8.10 -14.74 10.04
C GLU A 141 6.61 -14.42 10.20
N PHE A 142 5.85 -15.36 10.74
CA PHE A 142 4.46 -15.11 11.10
C PHE A 142 4.33 -13.93 12.07
N ARG A 143 5.31 -13.77 12.96
CA ARG A 143 5.38 -12.65 13.89
C ARG A 143 5.41 -11.30 13.18
N ASP A 144 6.16 -11.16 12.09
CA ASP A 144 6.27 -9.92 11.33
C ASP A 144 4.92 -9.55 10.71
N ALA A 145 4.24 -10.52 10.11
CA ALA A 145 2.91 -10.33 9.55
C ALA A 145 1.87 -9.97 10.64
N ALA A 146 1.96 -10.61 11.81
CA ALA A 146 1.08 -10.32 12.94
C ALA A 146 1.30 -8.89 13.48
N LEU A 147 2.56 -8.45 13.62
CA LEU A 147 2.89 -7.10 14.05
C LEU A 147 2.46 -6.05 13.03
N ALA A 148 2.69 -6.28 11.74
CA ALA A 148 2.23 -5.37 10.70
C ALA A 148 0.69 -5.19 10.72
N SER A 149 -0.03 -6.30 10.90
CA SER A 149 -1.49 -6.27 11.05
C SER A 149 -1.92 -5.53 12.32
N GLU A 150 -1.24 -5.76 13.44
CA GLU A 150 -1.53 -5.08 14.71
C GLU A 150 -1.33 -3.57 14.59
N TYR A 151 -0.22 -3.10 14.03
CA TYR A 151 0.02 -1.67 13.81
C TYR A 151 -0.99 -1.07 12.85
N ALA A 152 -1.35 -1.75 11.78
CA ALA A 152 -2.39 -1.27 10.87
C ALA A 152 -3.74 -1.07 11.60
N TRP A 153 -4.08 -1.96 12.53
CA TRP A 153 -5.25 -1.80 13.41
C TRP A 153 -5.10 -0.65 14.41
N ARG A 154 -3.93 -0.46 14.98
CA ARG A 154 -3.66 0.67 15.89
C ARG A 154 -3.81 2.00 15.18
N PHE A 155 -3.26 2.14 13.98
CA PHE A 155 -3.39 3.35 13.16
C PHE A 155 -4.85 3.61 12.75
N LEU A 156 -5.57 2.57 12.37
CA LEU A 156 -6.99 2.69 12.05
C LEU A 156 -7.82 3.11 13.28
N ARG A 157 -7.51 2.59 14.44
CA ARG A 157 -8.18 2.95 15.70
C ARG A 157 -7.89 4.39 16.07
N ASP A 158 -6.64 4.81 16.01
CA ASP A 158 -6.23 6.18 16.27
C ASP A 158 -6.96 7.16 15.35
N ALA A 159 -7.00 6.87 14.03
CA ALA A 159 -7.74 7.67 13.08
C ALA A 159 -9.26 7.75 13.37
N ARG A 160 -9.85 6.72 13.99
CA ARG A 160 -11.27 6.71 14.37
C ARG A 160 -11.58 7.48 15.63
N GLU A 161 -10.60 7.67 16.51
CA GLU A 161 -10.74 8.50 17.71
C GLU A 161 -10.82 9.99 17.33
N HIS A 162 -10.33 10.37 16.16
CA HIS A 162 -10.56 11.68 15.58
C HIS A 162 -11.92 11.72 14.85
N ASP A 163 -12.49 12.91 14.74
CA ASP A 163 -13.72 13.06 13.96
C ASP A 163 -13.44 12.82 12.48
N LEU A 164 -13.97 11.71 11.96
CA LEU A 164 -13.72 11.29 10.58
C LEU A 164 -14.63 12.07 9.63
N PRO A 165 -14.11 13.01 8.85
CA PRO A 165 -14.91 13.67 7.84
C PRO A 165 -15.41 12.64 6.82
N ALA A 166 -16.66 12.80 6.40
CA ALA A 166 -17.25 11.99 5.36
C ALA A 166 -17.36 12.81 4.07
N ILE A 167 -16.96 12.21 2.96
CA ILE A 167 -17.11 12.81 1.63
C ILE A 167 -18.07 11.99 0.78
N GLY A 168 -18.90 12.69 0.02
CA GLY A 168 -19.90 12.11 -0.86
C GLY A 168 -21.15 11.65 -0.15
N GLU A 169 -22.23 11.52 -0.90
CA GLU A 169 -23.53 11.04 -0.45
C GLU A 169 -23.81 9.62 -0.97
N LEU A 170 -24.75 8.93 -0.35
CA LEU A 170 -25.14 7.55 -0.71
C LEU A 170 -25.56 7.41 -2.19
N GLU A 171 -26.13 8.45 -2.76
CA GLU A 171 -26.52 8.49 -4.17
C GLU A 171 -25.33 8.34 -5.12
N THR A 172 -24.16 8.78 -4.69
CA THR A 172 -22.89 8.64 -5.43
C THR A 172 -22.49 7.17 -5.62
N LEU A 173 -22.88 6.27 -4.71
CA LEU A 173 -22.64 4.82 -4.89
C LEU A 173 -23.37 4.25 -6.10
N ARG A 174 -24.58 4.73 -6.35
CA ARG A 174 -25.38 4.32 -7.51
C ARG A 174 -24.73 4.79 -8.80
N GLN A 175 -24.29 6.04 -8.84
CA GLN A 175 -23.57 6.65 -9.96
C GLN A 175 -22.22 5.97 -10.22
N ILE A 176 -21.49 5.58 -9.20
CA ILE A 176 -20.21 4.85 -9.35
C ILE A 176 -20.45 3.44 -9.87
N ARG A 177 -21.46 2.74 -9.40
CA ARG A 177 -21.84 1.41 -9.93
C ARG A 177 -22.25 1.50 -11.39
N GLU A 178 -22.97 2.53 -11.76
CA GLU A 178 -23.38 2.79 -13.13
C GLU A 178 -22.18 3.13 -14.03
N ARG A 179 -21.28 4.01 -13.58
CA ARG A 179 -20.01 4.31 -14.27
C ARG A 179 -19.13 3.07 -14.43
N ARG A 180 -19.02 2.21 -13.42
CA ARG A 180 -18.27 0.96 -13.53
C ARG A 180 -18.86 0.00 -14.56
N ARG A 181 -20.17 0.02 -14.71
CA ARG A 181 -20.87 -0.77 -15.72
C ARG A 181 -20.53 -0.28 -17.11
N THR A 182 -20.64 1.01 -17.36
CA THR A 182 -20.27 1.66 -18.62
C THR A 182 -18.78 1.56 -18.94
N MET A 183 -17.89 1.62 -17.95
CA MET A 183 -16.46 1.44 -18.16
C MET A 183 -16.09 -0.02 -18.48
N LYS A 184 -16.71 -1.01 -17.86
CA LYS A 184 -16.50 -2.43 -18.22
C LYS A 184 -16.93 -2.69 -19.67
N ASP A 185 -18.00 -2.08 -20.10
CA ASP A 185 -18.47 -2.16 -21.48
C ASP A 185 -17.52 -1.42 -22.45
N GLY A 186 -16.92 -0.30 -22.03
CA GLY A 186 -15.89 0.43 -22.77
C GLY A 186 -14.56 -0.31 -22.89
N TYR A 187 -14.12 -1.00 -21.85
CA TYR A 187 -12.90 -1.86 -21.91
C TYR A 187 -13.10 -3.10 -22.81
N GLY A 188 -14.33 -3.59 -22.94
CA GLY A 188 -14.68 -4.65 -23.88
C GLY A 188 -14.52 -4.22 -25.34
N LEU A 189 -14.73 -2.95 -25.64
CA LEU A 189 -14.56 -2.38 -26.98
C LEU A 189 -13.07 -2.17 -27.35
N LEU A 190 -12.23 -1.78 -26.39
CA LEU A 190 -10.79 -1.59 -26.63
C LEU A 190 -10.03 -2.91 -26.87
N ARG A 191 -10.50 -4.03 -26.32
CA ARG A 191 -9.92 -5.37 -26.59
C ARG A 191 -10.27 -5.96 -27.95
N LYS A 192 -11.25 -5.39 -28.68
CA LYS A 192 -11.64 -5.85 -30.03
C LYS A 192 -10.87 -5.18 -31.15
N HIS A 193 -10.02 -4.20 -30.84
CA HIS A 193 -9.24 -3.43 -31.83
C HIS A 193 -7.72 -3.40 -31.53
N ALA A 194 -7.23 -4.34 -30.71
CA ALA A 194 -5.80 -4.55 -30.44
C ALA A 194 -5.33 -5.90 -30.99
#